data_c2d81be40ae496cb5e8fa0740854dd74
#
_entry.id   c2d81be40ae496cb5e8fa0740854dd74
#
_cell.length_a   1.000
_cell.length_b   1.000
_cell.length_c   1.000
_cell.angle_alpha   90.00
_cell.angle_beta   90.00
_cell.angle_gamma   90.00
#
_symmetry.space_group_name_H-M   'P 1'
#
loop_
_entity.id
_entity.type
_entity.pdbx_description
1 polymer ?
#
loop_
_entity_poly.entity_id
_entity_poly.type
_entity_poly.pdbx_seq_one_letter_code
_entity_poly.pdbx_strand_id
1 'polypeptide(L)'
;LENKFMNKNMNSVRDAHDFIVRNCKSKPIILEPNEIWNINDKNNEYSLKFWDNVYKDLSTLKYNSIKKHFGSNELIYKSKKYIERLKNLNNKFLIKFLYLLKFFPSIRIYVTDTNKYYNFNIINGLQEILENELKGEFISLSSDSLVFIFYHDYGFDTLNINARLKCSDNYLKKV
;
A
#
# COMPACT_ATOMS: atom_id res chain seq x y z
N LEU A 1 -0.42 10.48 -7.44
CA LEU A 1 -1.43 9.84 -8.33
C LEU A 1 -2.18 8.71 -7.61
N GLU A 2 -1.52 7.94 -6.73
CA GLU A 2 -2.14 6.84 -6.01
C GLU A 2 -3.17 7.31 -4.97
N ASN A 3 -2.92 8.41 -4.29
CA ASN A 3 -3.86 9.01 -3.34
C ASN A 3 -5.18 9.49 -3.99
N LYS A 4 -5.21 9.68 -5.31
CA LYS A 4 -6.41 10.01 -6.06
C LYS A 4 -7.49 8.92 -5.96
N PHE A 5 -7.09 7.67 -5.78
CA PHE A 5 -8.03 6.55 -5.65
C PHE A 5 -8.56 6.35 -4.23
N MET A 6 -7.88 6.85 -3.22
CA MET A 6 -8.29 6.72 -1.83
C MET A 6 -9.36 7.74 -1.42
N ASN A 7 -9.33 8.93 -2.01
CA ASN A 7 -10.27 10.00 -1.72
C ASN A 7 -11.26 10.16 -2.88
N LYS A 8 -12.32 9.37 -2.90
CA LYS A 8 -13.34 9.43 -3.95
C LYS A 8 -13.94 10.83 -4.17
N ASN A 9 -13.87 11.69 -3.15
CA ASN A 9 -14.48 13.02 -3.14
C ASN A 9 -13.47 14.18 -3.10
N MET A 10 -12.16 13.92 -3.00
CA MET A 10 -11.11 14.95 -2.95
C MET A 10 -9.98 14.57 -3.92
N ASN A 11 -10.12 15.04 -5.16
CA ASN A 11 -9.19 14.70 -6.24
C ASN A 11 -8.02 15.69 -6.39
N SER A 12 -8.08 16.83 -5.69
CA SER A 12 -7.09 17.90 -5.76
C SER A 12 -6.94 18.62 -4.42
N VAL A 13 -5.90 19.45 -4.30
CA VAL A 13 -5.72 20.35 -3.15
C VAL A 13 -6.88 21.35 -3.08
N ARG A 14 -7.40 21.81 -4.23
CA ARG A 14 -8.55 22.71 -4.30
C ARG A 14 -9.80 22.03 -3.73
N ASP A 15 -10.09 20.78 -4.06
CA ASP A 15 -11.25 20.06 -3.52
C ASP A 15 -11.17 19.94 -2.00
N ALA A 16 -9.97 19.66 -1.47
CA ALA A 16 -9.73 19.58 -0.02
C ALA A 16 -9.92 20.95 0.66
N HIS A 17 -9.37 22.01 0.06
CA HIS A 17 -9.55 23.38 0.52
C HIS A 17 -11.04 23.73 0.60
N ASP A 18 -11.76 23.54 -0.49
CA ASP A 18 -13.18 23.89 -0.60
C ASP A 18 -14.06 23.08 0.36
N PHE A 19 -13.70 21.81 0.57
CA PHE A 19 -14.35 20.96 1.56
C PHE A 19 -14.17 21.52 2.98
N ILE A 20 -12.95 21.91 3.36
CA ILE A 20 -12.67 22.47 4.69
C ILE A 20 -13.41 23.81 4.87
N VAL A 21 -13.37 24.69 3.87
CA VAL A 21 -14.06 25.98 3.91
C VAL A 21 -15.57 25.83 4.11
N ARG A 22 -16.19 24.83 3.46
CA ARG A 22 -17.64 24.60 3.55
C ARG A 22 -18.07 23.90 4.85
N ASN A 23 -17.23 23.02 5.39
CA ASN A 23 -17.64 22.11 6.46
C ASN A 23 -16.98 22.40 7.81
N CYS A 24 -15.94 23.22 7.86
CA CYS A 24 -15.17 23.50 9.06
C CYS A 24 -15.17 25.00 9.37
N LYS A 25 -15.07 25.34 10.67
CA LYS A 25 -14.85 26.74 11.10
C LYS A 25 -13.42 27.22 10.87
N SER A 26 -12.50 26.29 10.58
CA SER A 26 -11.10 26.57 10.33
C SER A 26 -10.87 27.14 8.93
N LYS A 27 -9.95 28.08 8.80
CA LYS A 27 -9.50 28.59 7.50
C LYS A 27 -8.30 27.75 7.07
N PRO A 28 -8.38 26.97 5.97
CA PRO A 28 -7.25 26.22 5.48
C PRO A 28 -6.19 27.17 4.90
N ILE A 29 -4.93 26.83 5.11
CA ILE A 29 -3.79 27.52 4.51
C ILE A 29 -3.13 26.52 3.57
N ILE A 30 -2.96 26.91 2.32
CA ILE A 30 -2.34 26.10 1.27
C ILE A 30 -0.96 26.67 0.99
N LEU A 31 0.05 25.81 1.07
CA LEU A 31 1.45 26.17 0.83
C LEU A 31 1.96 25.48 -0.44
N GLU A 32 2.86 26.16 -1.14
CA GLU A 32 3.67 25.57 -2.19
C GLU A 32 4.90 24.87 -1.60
N PRO A 33 5.58 23.97 -2.35
CA PRO A 33 6.84 23.41 -1.91
C PRO A 33 7.87 24.51 -1.57
N ASN A 34 8.47 24.43 -0.40
CA ASN A 34 9.45 25.39 0.15
C ASN A 34 8.86 26.76 0.57
N GLU A 35 7.57 26.96 0.51
CA GLU A 35 6.93 28.16 1.05
C GLU A 35 6.91 28.09 2.58
N ILE A 36 7.23 29.23 3.22
CA ILE A 36 7.17 29.38 4.67
C ILE A 36 5.90 30.16 5.02
N TRP A 37 5.04 29.53 5.79
CA TRP A 37 3.84 30.20 6.28
C TRP A 37 4.14 31.26 7.32
N ASN A 38 3.51 32.44 7.16
CA ASN A 38 3.48 33.48 8.15
C ASN A 38 2.01 33.68 8.62
N ILE A 39 1.81 33.87 9.92
CA ILE A 39 0.48 34.01 10.52
C ILE A 39 -0.36 35.17 9.91
N ASN A 40 0.29 36.12 9.26
CA ASN A 40 -0.33 37.24 8.58
C ASN A 40 -0.67 36.96 7.10
N ASP A 41 -0.25 35.84 6.56
CA ASP A 41 -0.52 35.48 5.17
C ASP A 41 -1.99 35.07 5.01
N LYS A 42 -2.72 35.81 4.19
CA LYS A 42 -4.16 35.63 3.98
C LYS A 42 -4.52 35.08 2.61
N ASN A 43 -3.55 34.93 1.71
CA ASN A 43 -3.85 34.67 0.31
C ASN A 43 -3.48 33.25 -0.10
N ASN A 44 -4.51 32.39 -0.20
CA ASN A 44 -4.37 31.03 -0.73
C ASN A 44 -4.52 30.95 -2.26
N GLU A 45 -4.94 32.01 -2.94
CA GLU A 45 -5.34 31.97 -4.35
C GLU A 45 -4.15 31.67 -5.26
N TYR A 46 -2.97 32.19 -4.94
CA TYR A 46 -1.75 31.93 -5.69
C TYR A 46 -1.35 30.47 -5.55
N SER A 47 -1.25 29.96 -4.33
CA SER A 47 -0.88 28.59 -4.04
C SER A 47 -1.91 27.59 -4.58
N LEU A 48 -3.19 27.93 -4.58
CA LEU A 48 -4.23 27.13 -5.23
C LEU A 48 -4.03 27.04 -6.75
N LYS A 49 -3.69 28.15 -7.42
CA LYS A 49 -3.38 28.15 -8.86
C LYS A 49 -2.15 27.31 -9.18
N PHE A 50 -1.11 27.39 -8.35
CA PHE A 50 0.06 26.53 -8.49
C PHE A 50 -0.35 25.06 -8.48
N TRP A 51 -1.10 24.64 -7.47
CA TRP A 51 -1.54 23.24 -7.36
C TRP A 51 -2.49 22.82 -8.47
N ASP A 52 -3.38 23.69 -8.94
CA ASP A 52 -4.23 23.42 -10.11
C ASP A 52 -3.38 23.11 -11.36
N ASN A 53 -2.31 23.88 -11.58
CA ASN A 53 -1.39 23.63 -12.70
C ASN A 53 -0.65 22.29 -12.53
N VAL A 54 -0.14 22.00 -11.32
CA VAL A 54 0.51 20.70 -11.02
C VAL A 54 -0.45 19.53 -11.30
N TYR A 55 -1.71 19.62 -10.87
CA TYR A 55 -2.70 18.55 -11.13
C TYR A 55 -3.07 18.44 -12.60
N LYS A 56 -3.13 19.56 -13.33
CA LYS A 56 -3.33 19.57 -14.79
C LYS A 56 -2.17 18.85 -15.49
N ASP A 57 -0.95 19.19 -15.15
CA ASP A 57 0.25 18.56 -15.73
C ASP A 57 0.31 17.07 -15.40
N LEU A 58 0.03 16.69 -14.14
CA LEU A 58 -0.05 15.28 -13.72
C LEU A 58 -1.11 14.50 -14.51
N SER A 59 -2.23 15.14 -14.90
CA SER A 59 -3.28 14.47 -15.68
C SER A 59 -2.82 14.15 -17.11
N THR A 60 -1.84 14.88 -17.63
CA THR A 60 -1.26 14.68 -18.97
C THR A 60 -0.11 13.67 -18.98
N LEU A 61 0.49 13.41 -17.82
CA LEU A 61 1.59 12.46 -17.71
C LEU A 61 1.07 11.04 -17.93
N LYS A 62 1.54 10.40 -18.99
CA LYS A 62 1.41 8.94 -19.14
C LYS A 62 2.36 8.28 -18.14
N TYR A 63 1.80 7.75 -17.09
CA TYR A 63 2.58 6.99 -16.09
C TYR A 63 3.05 5.67 -16.71
N ASN A 64 4.22 5.69 -17.32
CA ASN A 64 4.93 4.51 -17.75
C ASN A 64 5.65 3.92 -16.51
N SER A 65 4.91 3.28 -15.63
CA SER A 65 5.57 2.46 -14.61
C SER A 65 6.24 1.29 -15.33
N ILE A 66 7.55 1.24 -15.31
CA ILE A 66 8.27 0.01 -15.61
C ILE A 66 7.90 -0.97 -14.48
N LYS A 67 6.81 -1.71 -14.67
CA LYS A 67 6.42 -2.75 -13.75
C LYS A 67 7.47 -3.85 -13.85
N LYS A 68 8.25 -4.00 -12.81
CA LYS A 68 9.16 -5.12 -12.71
C LYS A 68 8.34 -6.38 -12.38
N HIS A 69 8.40 -7.37 -13.26
CA HIS A 69 7.73 -8.65 -13.04
C HIS A 69 8.69 -9.61 -12.37
N PHE A 70 8.24 -10.27 -11.31
CA PHE A 70 9.02 -11.26 -10.58
C PHE A 70 8.41 -12.65 -10.77
N GLY A 71 9.23 -13.62 -11.17
CA GLY A 71 8.80 -15.00 -11.32
C GLY A 71 8.62 -15.72 -9.98
N SER A 72 7.90 -16.86 -9.98
CA SER A 72 7.59 -17.64 -8.77
C SER A 72 8.82 -17.97 -7.94
N ASN A 73 9.90 -18.46 -8.58
CA ASN A 73 11.11 -18.83 -7.85
C ASN A 73 11.74 -17.64 -7.12
N GLU A 74 11.70 -16.45 -7.75
CA GLU A 74 12.22 -15.23 -7.14
C GLU A 74 11.34 -14.77 -5.99
N LEU A 75 10.02 -14.82 -6.14
CA LEU A 75 9.07 -14.48 -5.07
C LEU A 75 9.25 -15.40 -3.86
N ILE A 76 9.37 -16.72 -4.09
CA ILE A 76 9.62 -17.70 -3.03
C ILE A 76 10.96 -17.43 -2.34
N TYR A 77 12.01 -17.16 -3.10
CA TYR A 77 13.33 -16.83 -2.55
C TYR A 77 13.29 -15.57 -1.67
N LYS A 78 12.64 -14.48 -2.16
CA LYS A 78 12.51 -13.22 -1.39
C LYS A 78 11.68 -13.41 -0.13
N SER A 79 10.64 -14.23 -0.18
CA SER A 79 9.84 -14.55 1.01
C SER A 79 10.65 -15.28 2.09
N LYS A 80 11.54 -16.21 1.69
CA LYS A 80 12.45 -16.90 2.62
C LYS A 80 13.42 -15.94 3.28
N LYS A 81 13.99 -15.00 2.52
CA LYS A 81 14.85 -13.93 3.06
C LYS A 81 14.12 -13.04 4.05
N TYR A 82 12.88 -12.70 3.78
CA TYR A 82 12.02 -11.97 4.70
C TYR A 82 11.82 -12.74 6.01
N ILE A 83 11.48 -14.03 5.94
CA ILE A 83 11.34 -14.90 7.13
C ILE A 83 12.65 -15.02 7.91
N GLU A 84 13.80 -15.17 7.24
CA GLU A 84 15.12 -15.18 7.89
C GLU A 84 15.37 -13.88 8.65
N ARG A 85 15.07 -12.72 8.03
CA ARG A 85 15.17 -11.41 8.70
C ARG A 85 14.28 -11.35 9.93
N LEU A 86 13.02 -11.73 9.84
CA LEU A 86 12.10 -11.75 10.98
C LEU A 86 12.60 -12.65 12.12
N LYS A 87 13.12 -13.82 11.78
CA LYS A 87 13.69 -14.78 12.77
C LYS A 87 14.98 -14.29 13.41
N ASN A 88 15.73 -13.42 12.74
CA ASN A 88 16.96 -12.85 13.29
C ASN A 88 16.67 -11.63 14.20
N LEU A 89 15.61 -10.88 13.90
CA LEU A 89 15.18 -9.71 14.68
C LEU A 89 14.34 -10.10 15.92
N ASN A 90 13.78 -11.30 15.93
CA ASN A 90 12.87 -11.75 16.98
C ASN A 90 13.28 -13.12 17.54
N ASN A 91 12.72 -13.46 18.70
CA ASN A 91 12.93 -14.77 19.31
C ASN A 91 12.29 -15.88 18.47
N LYS A 92 13.12 -16.75 17.87
CA LYS A 92 12.69 -17.84 16.99
C LYS A 92 11.74 -18.82 17.66
N PHE A 93 11.94 -19.08 18.97
CA PHE A 93 11.09 -19.98 19.74
C PHE A 93 9.70 -19.35 19.94
N LEU A 94 9.65 -18.06 20.26
CA LEU A 94 8.40 -17.33 20.42
C LEU A 94 7.59 -17.31 19.12
N ILE A 95 8.22 -17.07 17.97
CA ILE A 95 7.55 -17.10 16.66
C ILE A 95 6.91 -18.48 16.42
N LYS A 96 7.65 -19.57 16.67
CA LYS A 96 7.12 -20.92 16.49
C LYS A 96 5.96 -21.22 17.46
N PHE A 97 6.08 -20.79 18.70
CA PHE A 97 5.04 -20.96 19.71
C PHE A 97 3.76 -20.21 19.34
N LEU A 98 3.87 -18.95 18.95
CA LEU A 98 2.73 -18.15 18.51
C LEU A 98 2.09 -18.69 17.22
N TYR A 99 2.89 -19.22 16.30
CA TYR A 99 2.37 -19.90 15.11
C TYR A 99 1.58 -21.16 15.47
N LEU A 100 2.06 -21.98 16.40
CA LEU A 100 1.37 -23.17 16.91
C LEU A 100 0.03 -22.80 17.55
N LEU A 101 -0.02 -21.70 18.27
CA LEU A 101 -1.24 -21.15 18.88
C LEU A 101 -2.16 -20.45 17.85
N LYS A 102 -1.83 -20.48 16.55
CA LYS A 102 -2.58 -19.87 15.44
C LYS A 102 -2.74 -18.35 15.54
N PHE A 103 -1.84 -17.65 16.25
CA PHE A 103 -1.81 -16.18 16.25
C PHE A 103 -1.39 -15.62 14.89
N PHE A 104 -0.64 -16.38 14.08
CA PHE A 104 -0.25 -16.01 12.72
C PHE A 104 -0.97 -16.91 11.72
N PRO A 105 -2.11 -16.49 11.18
CA PRO A 105 -2.82 -17.25 10.15
C PRO A 105 -2.01 -17.28 8.85
N SER A 106 -2.25 -18.31 8.03
CA SER A 106 -1.74 -18.34 6.68
C SER A 106 -2.52 -17.36 5.81
N ILE A 107 -1.80 -16.59 4.99
CA ILE A 107 -2.34 -15.56 4.10
C ILE A 107 -2.38 -16.11 2.68
N ARG A 108 -3.53 -16.07 2.04
CA ARG A 108 -3.69 -16.45 0.64
C ARG A 108 -3.50 -15.24 -0.23
N ILE A 109 -2.69 -15.40 -1.27
CA ILE A 109 -2.26 -14.31 -2.15
C ILE A 109 -2.49 -14.72 -3.60
N TYR A 110 -3.17 -13.85 -4.36
CA TYR A 110 -3.24 -13.92 -5.81
C TYR A 110 -2.33 -12.87 -6.42
N VAL A 111 -1.33 -13.29 -7.18
CA VAL A 111 -0.41 -12.39 -7.86
C VAL A 111 -0.90 -12.12 -9.27
N THR A 112 -1.41 -10.91 -9.49
CA THR A 112 -2.22 -10.53 -10.66
C THR A 112 -1.47 -10.52 -11.98
N ASP A 113 -0.19 -10.22 -11.98
CA ASP A 113 0.65 -10.10 -13.17
C ASP A 113 1.29 -11.42 -13.60
N THR A 114 1.25 -12.44 -12.74
CA THR A 114 1.71 -13.80 -13.06
C THR A 114 0.56 -14.82 -13.12
N ASN A 115 -0.66 -14.41 -12.75
CA ASN A 115 -1.84 -15.28 -12.63
C ASN A 115 -1.60 -16.52 -11.75
N LYS A 116 -0.89 -16.34 -10.62
CA LYS A 116 -0.55 -17.42 -9.73
C LYS A 116 -1.06 -17.20 -8.32
N TYR A 117 -1.35 -18.29 -7.65
CA TYR A 117 -1.84 -18.32 -6.28
C TYR A 117 -0.78 -18.84 -5.33
N TYR A 118 -0.74 -18.23 -4.16
CA TYR A 118 0.24 -18.56 -3.13
C TYR A 118 -0.42 -18.63 -1.76
N ASN A 119 0.16 -19.47 -0.91
CA ASN A 119 -0.08 -19.46 0.53
C ASN A 119 1.18 -18.98 1.24
N PHE A 120 1.07 -17.94 2.04
CA PHE A 120 2.18 -17.41 2.82
C PHE A 120 1.97 -17.71 4.29
N ASN A 121 2.97 -18.24 4.96
CA ASN A 121 3.01 -18.35 6.42
C ASN A 121 4.40 -18.01 6.97
N ILE A 122 4.44 -17.59 8.22
CA ILE A 122 5.66 -17.08 8.87
C ILE A 122 6.74 -18.16 9.10
N ILE A 123 6.40 -19.43 8.98
CA ILE A 123 7.36 -20.54 9.17
C ILE A 123 8.02 -20.92 7.85
N ASN A 124 7.22 -21.13 6.79
CA ASN A 124 7.65 -21.70 5.53
C ASN A 124 7.85 -20.65 4.44
N GLY A 125 7.32 -19.44 4.64
CA GLY A 125 7.30 -18.40 3.63
C GLY A 125 6.22 -18.63 2.58
N LEU A 126 6.48 -18.20 1.35
CA LEU A 126 5.57 -18.28 0.22
C LEU A 126 5.64 -19.66 -0.43
N GLN A 127 4.49 -20.26 -0.65
CA GLN A 127 4.33 -21.55 -1.34
C GLN A 127 3.30 -21.39 -2.46
N GLU A 128 3.66 -21.77 -3.68
CA GLU A 128 2.72 -21.76 -4.80
C GLU A 128 1.67 -22.86 -4.58
N ILE A 129 0.40 -22.54 -4.80
CA ILE A 129 -0.74 -23.45 -4.68
C ILE A 129 -1.57 -23.44 -5.97
N LEU A 130 -2.36 -24.46 -6.17
CA LEU A 130 -3.27 -24.52 -7.29
C LEU A 130 -4.53 -23.70 -7.01
N GLU A 131 -5.17 -23.17 -8.06
CA GLU A 131 -6.40 -22.38 -7.95
C GLU A 131 -7.52 -23.11 -7.20
N ASN A 132 -7.65 -24.42 -7.42
CA ASN A 132 -8.66 -25.26 -6.76
C ASN A 132 -8.40 -25.45 -5.25
N GLU A 133 -7.20 -25.17 -4.77
CA GLU A 133 -6.82 -25.17 -3.35
C GLU A 133 -7.15 -23.83 -2.67
N LEU A 134 -7.46 -22.81 -3.46
CA LEU A 134 -7.82 -21.49 -2.97
C LEU A 134 -9.25 -21.50 -2.41
N LYS A 135 -9.37 -21.75 -1.11
CA LYS A 135 -10.67 -21.72 -0.40
C LYS A 135 -10.80 -20.42 0.37
N GLY A 136 -11.84 -19.63 0.08
CA GLY A 136 -12.18 -18.40 0.79
C GLY A 136 -11.46 -17.15 0.26
N GLU A 137 -11.28 -16.17 1.13
CA GLU A 137 -10.79 -14.84 0.79
C GLU A 137 -9.26 -14.85 0.53
N PHE A 138 -8.79 -13.93 -0.30
CA PHE A 138 -7.39 -13.75 -0.63
C PHE A 138 -7.04 -12.27 -0.84
N ILE A 139 -5.76 -11.97 -0.70
CA ILE A 139 -5.19 -10.67 -1.08
C ILE A 139 -4.75 -10.72 -2.53
N SER A 140 -5.12 -9.72 -3.31
CA SER A 140 -4.74 -9.60 -4.72
C SER A 140 -3.80 -8.40 -4.89
N LEU A 141 -2.60 -8.64 -5.43
CA LEU A 141 -1.57 -7.63 -5.68
C LEU A 141 -0.62 -8.06 -6.81
N SER A 142 0.21 -7.13 -7.30
CA SER A 142 1.25 -7.45 -8.29
C SER A 142 2.49 -8.10 -7.64
N SER A 143 3.30 -8.79 -8.43
CA SER A 143 4.56 -9.39 -7.97
C SER A 143 5.53 -8.36 -7.40
N ASP A 144 5.59 -7.16 -8.01
CA ASP A 144 6.38 -6.03 -7.52
C ASP A 144 5.91 -5.55 -6.14
N SER A 145 4.60 -5.43 -5.95
CA SER A 145 4.02 -5.08 -4.64
C SER A 145 4.32 -6.14 -3.58
N LEU A 146 4.25 -7.43 -3.95
CA LEU A 146 4.59 -8.50 -3.01
C LEU A 146 6.08 -8.47 -2.61
N VAL A 147 6.97 -8.20 -3.55
CA VAL A 147 8.40 -8.00 -3.26
C VAL A 147 8.62 -6.80 -2.36
N PHE A 148 7.89 -5.70 -2.57
CA PHE A 148 7.95 -4.53 -1.70
C PHE A 148 7.60 -4.88 -0.25
N ILE A 149 6.56 -5.68 0.00
CA ILE A 149 6.22 -6.19 1.34
C ILE A 149 7.40 -6.94 1.96
N PHE A 150 8.05 -7.82 1.20
CA PHE A 150 9.17 -8.61 1.72
C PHE A 150 10.45 -7.79 1.98
N TYR A 151 10.58 -6.65 1.36
CA TYR A 151 11.77 -5.80 1.49
C TYR A 151 11.67 -4.77 2.61
N HIS A 152 10.47 -4.25 2.89
CA HIS A 152 10.24 -3.13 3.80
C HIS A 152 9.48 -3.58 5.05
N ASP A 153 9.91 -3.10 6.22
CA ASP A 153 9.31 -3.49 7.50
C ASP A 153 7.83 -3.06 7.62
N TYR A 154 7.48 -1.92 7.04
CA TYR A 154 6.10 -1.41 6.94
C TYR A 154 5.51 -1.58 5.54
N GLY A 155 6.01 -2.56 4.76
CA GLY A 155 5.63 -2.73 3.37
C GLY A 155 4.13 -2.98 3.17
N PHE A 156 3.53 -3.80 4.01
CA PHE A 156 2.10 -4.10 3.95
C PHE A 156 1.25 -2.87 4.23
N ASP A 157 1.53 -2.14 5.31
CA ASP A 157 0.80 -0.94 5.69
C ASP A 157 0.89 0.14 4.61
N THR A 158 2.09 0.33 4.05
CA THR A 158 2.33 1.27 2.95
C THR A 158 1.49 0.92 1.72
N LEU A 159 1.43 -0.36 1.33
CA LEU A 159 0.63 -0.77 0.17
C LEU A 159 -0.87 -0.71 0.45
N ASN A 160 -1.30 -0.96 1.68
CA ASN A 160 -2.69 -0.81 2.09
C ASN A 160 -3.13 0.65 2.00
N ILE A 161 -2.34 1.58 2.54
CA ILE A 161 -2.60 3.03 2.46
C ILE A 161 -2.63 3.51 1.00
N ASN A 162 -1.75 3.00 0.15
CA ASN A 162 -1.65 3.37 -1.27
C ASN A 162 -2.62 2.61 -2.18
N ALA A 163 -3.52 1.78 -1.61
CA ALA A 163 -4.49 0.96 -2.36
C ALA A 163 -3.84 0.08 -3.46
N ARG A 164 -2.61 -0.39 -3.25
CA ARG A 164 -1.89 -1.29 -4.17
C ARG A 164 -2.20 -2.76 -3.95
N LEU A 165 -3.02 -3.07 -2.98
CA LEU A 165 -3.56 -4.41 -2.75
C LEU A 165 -5.10 -4.34 -2.73
N LYS A 166 -5.73 -5.45 -3.08
CA LYS A 166 -7.18 -5.61 -3.04
C LYS A 166 -7.51 -6.83 -2.19
N CYS A 167 -8.43 -6.67 -1.26
CA CYS A 167 -9.01 -7.77 -0.48
C CYS A 167 -10.38 -7.35 0.02
N SER A 168 -11.14 -8.26 0.59
CA SER A 168 -12.37 -7.89 1.29
C SER A 168 -12.04 -7.25 2.64
N ASP A 169 -12.86 -6.28 3.07
CA ASP A 169 -12.67 -5.57 4.35
C ASP A 169 -12.67 -6.53 5.54
N ASN A 170 -13.39 -7.64 5.45
CA ASN A 170 -13.44 -8.66 6.50
C ASN A 170 -12.15 -9.48 6.60
N TYR A 171 -11.41 -9.61 5.50
CA TYR A 171 -10.16 -10.35 5.49
C TYR A 171 -9.02 -9.53 6.12
N LEU A 172 -8.94 -8.23 5.86
CA LEU A 172 -7.95 -7.34 6.48
C LEU A 172 -8.04 -7.29 8.01
N LYS A 173 -9.24 -7.47 8.56
CA LYS A 173 -9.44 -7.51 10.02
C LYS A 173 -8.96 -8.81 10.67
N LYS A 174 -8.70 -9.85 9.89
CA LYS A 174 -8.26 -11.18 10.36
C LYS A 174 -6.76 -11.43 10.17
N VAL A 175 -6.09 -10.59 9.37
CA VAL A 175 -4.65 -10.62 9.06
C VAL A 175 -3.92 -9.58 9.87
#